data_de474b84f9c16b09bf47565471d1c3f5
#
_entry.id   de474b84f9c16b09bf47565471d1c3f5
#
_cell.length_a   1.000
_cell.length_b   1.000
_cell.length_c   1.000
_cell.angle_alpha   90.00
_cell.angle_beta   90.00
_cell.angle_gamma   90.00
#
_symmetry.space_group_name_H-M   'P 1'
#
loop_
_entity.id
_entity.type
_entity.pdbx_description
1 polymer ?
#
loop_
_entity_poly.entity_id
_entity_poly.type
_entity_poly.pdbx_seq_one_letter_code
_entity_poly.pdbx_strand_id
1 'polypeptide(L)'
;LTNRPHKDIESNWGYGGLLQLTYKMALLDKAYLPRCEEVVEGLRYFRREPDGRFDGYSYTRAFCKDGATQGVAYDDNMWLARDLTGLYELTGERKYLDLAREIADYLIADAFVELDPRMFIDKGWALDPSEPLGGFYWDDRHEALHVCSNGPAVQLMAALARLTGEERYLSHAVMAYRFLQTLVRSDGVFHDLMVFEKDAGNNITGVAHPAGPPYSYNSGSPITG
;
A
#
# COMPACT_ATOMS: atom_id res chain seq x y z
N LEU A 1 -0.61 -16.86 27.17
CA LEU A 1 -1.69 -16.66 26.20
C LEU A 1 -2.98 -16.56 26.98
N THR A 2 -3.54 -15.37 27.07
CA THR A 2 -4.74 -15.11 27.86
C THR A 2 -5.97 -15.51 27.04
N ASN A 3 -6.90 -16.21 27.67
CA ASN A 3 -8.14 -16.73 27.07
C ASN A 3 -9.17 -15.61 26.74
N ARG A 4 -8.72 -14.48 26.17
CA ARG A 4 -9.58 -13.39 25.74
C ARG A 4 -9.70 -13.42 24.21
N PRO A 5 -10.82 -13.91 23.66
CA PRO A 5 -10.93 -14.26 22.24
C PRO A 5 -10.67 -13.11 21.26
N HIS A 6 -10.63 -11.85 21.70
CA HIS A 6 -10.47 -10.68 20.84
C HIS A 6 -9.20 -9.84 21.06
N LYS A 7 -8.46 -10.10 22.13
CA LYS A 7 -7.25 -9.31 22.46
C LYS A 7 -5.95 -9.95 22.01
N ASP A 8 -6.00 -11.18 21.55
CA ASP A 8 -4.83 -11.97 21.16
C ASP A 8 -4.69 -12.07 19.63
N ILE A 9 -5.52 -11.35 18.87
CA ILE A 9 -5.45 -11.32 17.41
C ILE A 9 -4.72 -10.06 17.01
N GLU A 10 -3.49 -10.25 16.54
CA GLU A 10 -2.70 -9.17 15.97
C GLU A 10 -3.40 -8.63 14.71
N SER A 11 -3.30 -7.34 14.48
CA SER A 11 -3.71 -6.75 13.22
C SER A 11 -2.71 -7.09 12.10
N ASN A 12 -3.16 -7.01 10.86
CA ASN A 12 -2.27 -7.15 9.70
C ASN A 12 -1.13 -6.14 9.75
N TRP A 13 -1.40 -4.91 10.19
CA TRP A 13 -0.39 -3.88 10.40
C TRP A 13 0.71 -4.31 11.37
N GLY A 14 0.35 -4.79 12.56
CA GLY A 14 1.32 -5.27 13.55
C GLY A 14 2.09 -6.49 13.06
N TYR A 15 1.41 -7.39 12.33
CA TYR A 15 2.04 -8.57 11.76
C TYR A 15 3.00 -8.21 10.61
N GLY A 16 2.65 -7.22 9.79
CA GLY A 16 3.54 -6.63 8.77
C GLY A 16 4.79 -6.01 9.41
N GLY A 17 4.62 -5.31 10.55
CA GLY A 17 5.76 -4.82 11.34
C GLY A 17 6.71 -5.94 11.80
N LEU A 18 6.17 -7.11 12.15
CA LEU A 18 6.99 -8.28 12.48
C LEU A 18 7.75 -8.80 11.25
N LEU A 19 7.12 -8.84 10.08
CA LEU A 19 7.81 -9.21 8.83
C LEU A 19 8.95 -8.23 8.53
N GLN A 20 8.69 -6.93 8.61
CA GLN A 20 9.71 -5.91 8.40
C GLN A 20 10.88 -6.06 9.36
N LEU A 21 10.62 -6.26 10.66
CA LEU A 21 11.65 -6.46 11.67
C LEU A 21 12.52 -7.67 11.35
N THR A 22 11.91 -8.84 11.12
CA THR A 22 12.64 -10.07 10.85
C THR A 22 13.44 -9.98 9.55
N TYR A 23 12.88 -9.36 8.50
CA TYR A 23 13.60 -9.07 7.27
C TYR A 23 14.82 -8.16 7.50
N LYS A 24 14.66 -7.06 8.25
CA LYS A 24 15.79 -6.17 8.58
C LYS A 24 16.86 -6.88 9.39
N MET A 25 16.48 -7.78 10.30
CA MET A 25 17.43 -8.64 11.01
C MET A 25 18.14 -9.60 10.06
N ALA A 26 17.44 -10.19 9.10
CA ALA A 26 18.03 -11.09 8.10
C ALA A 26 19.01 -10.40 7.14
N LEU A 27 18.84 -9.09 6.89
CA LEU A 27 19.86 -8.29 6.17
C LEU A 27 21.19 -8.20 6.93
N LEU A 28 21.13 -8.18 8.27
CA LEU A 28 22.33 -8.13 9.13
C LEU A 28 22.91 -9.52 9.38
N ASP A 29 22.05 -10.52 9.56
CA ASP A 29 22.44 -11.91 9.83
C ASP A 29 21.43 -12.89 9.20
N LYS A 30 21.89 -13.64 8.20
CA LYS A 30 21.07 -14.63 7.48
C LYS A 30 20.51 -15.74 8.37
N ALA A 31 20.99 -15.90 9.61
CA ALA A 31 20.41 -16.83 10.58
C ALA A 31 18.93 -16.51 10.92
N TYR A 32 18.46 -15.29 10.62
CA TYR A 32 17.05 -14.90 10.79
C TYR A 32 16.14 -15.27 9.62
N LEU A 33 16.65 -15.77 8.49
CA LEU A 33 15.83 -16.18 7.33
C LEU A 33 14.74 -17.21 7.68
N PRO A 34 14.98 -18.25 8.49
CA PRO A 34 13.90 -19.16 8.91
C PRO A 34 12.77 -18.45 9.66
N ARG A 35 13.08 -17.39 10.40
CA ARG A 35 12.05 -16.60 11.10
C ARG A 35 11.23 -15.77 10.12
N CYS A 36 11.85 -15.23 9.06
CA CYS A 36 11.12 -14.55 7.98
C CYS A 36 10.13 -15.51 7.32
N GLU A 37 10.55 -16.75 7.05
CA GLU A 37 9.69 -17.76 6.45
C GLU A 37 8.47 -18.09 7.32
N GLU A 38 8.68 -18.32 8.63
CA GLU A 38 7.59 -18.53 9.59
C GLU A 38 6.58 -17.37 9.58
N VAL A 39 7.06 -16.12 9.51
CA VAL A 39 6.20 -14.94 9.48
C VAL A 39 5.45 -14.88 8.16
N VAL A 40 6.10 -15.13 7.02
CA VAL A 40 5.43 -15.16 5.71
C VAL A 40 4.37 -16.25 5.65
N GLU A 41 4.64 -17.45 6.16
CA GLU A 41 3.62 -18.50 6.25
C GLU A 41 2.42 -18.10 7.10
N GLY A 42 2.64 -17.34 8.16
CA GLY A 42 1.59 -16.85 9.04
C GLY A 42 0.66 -15.83 8.37
N LEU A 43 1.04 -15.18 7.26
CA LEU A 43 0.18 -14.27 6.50
C LEU A 43 -1.11 -14.96 6.02
N ARG A 44 -1.10 -16.28 5.82
CA ARG A 44 -2.30 -17.06 5.46
C ARG A 44 -3.51 -16.80 6.37
N TYR A 45 -3.29 -16.41 7.64
CA TYR A 45 -4.37 -16.12 8.58
C TYR A 45 -5.10 -14.82 8.28
N PHE A 46 -4.52 -13.94 7.50
CA PHE A 46 -5.09 -12.67 7.06
C PHE A 46 -5.58 -12.72 5.62
N ARG A 47 -5.19 -13.75 4.85
CA ARG A 47 -5.49 -13.90 3.43
C ARG A 47 -6.99 -14.05 3.20
N ARG A 48 -7.52 -13.26 2.27
CA ARG A 48 -8.90 -13.32 1.81
C ARG A 48 -8.98 -13.98 0.44
N GLU A 49 -9.91 -14.90 0.31
CA GLU A 49 -10.21 -15.60 -0.96
C GLU A 49 -11.70 -15.96 -0.99
N PRO A 50 -12.62 -14.97 -1.06
CA PRO A 50 -14.07 -15.22 -0.92
C PRO A 50 -14.61 -16.19 -1.98
N ASP A 51 -14.10 -16.14 -3.20
CA ASP A 51 -14.54 -16.97 -4.32
C ASP A 51 -13.35 -17.73 -4.96
N GLY A 52 -12.35 -18.09 -4.16
CA GLY A 52 -11.13 -18.76 -4.63
C GLY A 52 -10.17 -17.80 -5.37
N ARG A 53 -10.47 -16.51 -5.40
CA ARG A 53 -9.62 -15.46 -5.94
C ARG A 53 -9.02 -14.66 -4.78
N PHE A 54 -7.74 -14.35 -4.88
CA PHE A 54 -7.06 -13.48 -3.91
C PHE A 54 -7.71 -12.09 -3.87
N ASP A 55 -8.07 -11.66 -2.66
CA ASP A 55 -8.79 -10.41 -2.36
C ASP A 55 -8.09 -9.63 -1.22
N GLY A 56 -6.77 -9.63 -1.24
CA GLY A 56 -5.92 -8.95 -0.26
C GLY A 56 -5.76 -9.69 1.08
N TYR A 57 -5.00 -9.07 1.97
CA TYR A 57 -4.88 -9.46 3.37
C TYR A 57 -5.75 -8.54 4.21
N SER A 58 -6.67 -9.13 4.96
CA SER A 58 -7.62 -8.39 5.77
C SER A 58 -6.95 -7.69 6.95
N TYR A 59 -7.61 -6.66 7.45
CA TYR A 59 -7.18 -5.88 8.62
C TYR A 59 -6.99 -6.74 9.87
N THR A 60 -7.85 -7.75 10.05
CA THR A 60 -7.78 -8.75 11.12
C THR A 60 -7.77 -10.14 10.53
N ARG A 61 -7.51 -11.16 11.36
CA ARG A 61 -7.58 -12.56 10.91
C ARG A 61 -8.90 -12.86 10.22
N ALA A 62 -8.84 -13.41 9.00
CA ALA A 62 -10.01 -13.78 8.19
C ALA A 62 -10.98 -14.76 8.87
N PHE A 63 -10.56 -15.42 9.96
CA PHE A 63 -11.34 -16.38 10.73
C PHE A 63 -11.96 -15.81 12.02
N CYS A 64 -11.87 -14.51 12.25
CA CYS A 64 -12.53 -13.89 13.40
C CYS A 64 -14.05 -14.01 13.26
N LYS A 65 -14.64 -14.91 14.07
CA LYS A 65 -16.08 -15.24 14.03
C LYS A 65 -17.00 -14.13 14.55
N ASP A 66 -16.49 -13.07 15.05
CA ASP A 66 -17.23 -12.10 15.87
C ASP A 66 -17.41 -10.75 15.24
N GLY A 67 -17.49 -10.69 13.90
CA GLY A 67 -17.81 -9.46 13.18
C GLY A 67 -16.74 -8.38 13.21
N ALA A 68 -15.51 -8.72 13.61
CA ALA A 68 -14.36 -7.86 13.37
C ALA A 68 -14.28 -7.60 11.86
N THR A 69 -14.13 -6.34 11.47
CA THR A 69 -14.14 -5.92 10.08
C THR A 69 -13.10 -6.69 9.28
N GLN A 70 -13.56 -7.47 8.32
CA GLN A 70 -12.71 -8.15 7.35
C GLN A 70 -12.33 -7.22 6.18
N GLY A 71 -12.36 -5.91 6.44
CA GLY A 71 -11.93 -4.90 5.48
C GLY A 71 -10.44 -5.00 5.18
N VAL A 72 -10.03 -4.41 4.07
CA VAL A 72 -8.64 -4.36 3.63
C VAL A 72 -8.13 -2.95 3.74
N ALA A 73 -7.05 -2.76 4.52
CA ALA A 73 -6.21 -1.58 4.44
C ALA A 73 -5.18 -1.83 3.33
N TYR A 74 -5.25 -1.04 2.27
CA TYR A 74 -4.36 -1.24 1.13
C TYR A 74 -2.91 -0.89 1.44
N ASP A 75 -2.66 0.11 2.28
CA ASP A 75 -1.33 0.47 2.72
C ASP A 75 -0.64 -0.68 3.49
N ASP A 76 -1.36 -1.38 4.38
CA ASP A 76 -0.84 -2.57 5.05
C ASP A 76 -0.34 -3.62 4.05
N ASN A 77 -1.11 -3.86 2.99
CA ASN A 77 -0.76 -4.79 1.92
C ASN A 77 0.45 -4.30 1.09
N MET A 78 0.58 -3.00 0.87
CA MET A 78 1.74 -2.42 0.18
C MET A 78 3.03 -2.62 0.96
N TRP A 79 2.99 -2.42 2.28
CA TRP A 79 4.14 -2.64 3.15
C TRP A 79 4.57 -4.11 3.15
N LEU A 80 3.62 -5.05 3.22
CA LEU A 80 3.91 -6.49 3.11
C LEU A 80 4.60 -6.82 1.79
N ALA A 81 4.01 -6.39 0.66
CA ALA A 81 4.55 -6.71 -0.66
C ALA A 81 5.94 -6.10 -0.88
N ARG A 82 6.19 -4.87 -0.37
CA ARG A 82 7.50 -4.25 -0.42
C ARG A 82 8.55 -5.07 0.33
N ASP A 83 8.25 -5.55 1.54
CA ASP A 83 9.20 -6.34 2.31
C ASP A 83 9.42 -7.73 1.69
N LEU A 84 8.41 -8.29 1.00
CA LEU A 84 8.54 -9.50 0.19
C LEU A 84 9.47 -9.30 -1.02
N THR A 85 9.43 -8.15 -1.71
CA THR A 85 10.42 -7.85 -2.76
C THR A 85 11.84 -7.84 -2.20
N GLY A 86 12.03 -7.25 -1.02
CA GLY A 86 13.32 -7.26 -0.33
C GLY A 86 13.80 -8.67 0.07
N LEU A 87 12.90 -9.54 0.52
CA LEU A 87 13.22 -10.95 0.81
C LEU A 87 13.62 -11.69 -0.47
N TYR A 88 12.96 -11.44 -1.59
CA TYR A 88 13.36 -11.99 -2.87
C TYR A 88 14.79 -11.55 -3.25
N GLU A 89 15.11 -10.28 -3.12
CA GLU A 89 16.45 -9.77 -3.42
C GLU A 89 17.53 -10.37 -2.51
N LEU A 90 17.19 -10.62 -1.24
CA LEU A 90 18.12 -11.22 -0.27
C LEU A 90 18.36 -12.72 -0.49
N THR A 91 17.31 -13.46 -0.92
CA THR A 91 17.32 -14.92 -0.95
C THR A 91 17.39 -15.52 -2.35
N GLY A 92 16.87 -14.81 -3.37
CA GLY A 92 16.61 -15.32 -4.72
C GLY A 92 15.39 -16.26 -4.79
N GLU A 93 14.65 -16.47 -3.70
CA GLU A 93 13.52 -17.39 -3.66
C GLU A 93 12.28 -16.82 -4.35
N ARG A 94 11.92 -17.37 -5.49
CA ARG A 94 10.86 -16.92 -6.37
C ARG A 94 9.49 -16.74 -5.68
N LYS A 95 9.20 -17.57 -4.68
CA LYS A 95 7.95 -17.52 -3.91
C LYS A 95 7.64 -16.12 -3.33
N TYR A 96 8.67 -15.38 -2.91
CA TYR A 96 8.51 -14.04 -2.35
C TYR A 96 8.13 -13.02 -3.42
N LEU A 97 8.78 -13.11 -4.59
CA LEU A 97 8.44 -12.23 -5.72
C LEU A 97 7.04 -12.52 -6.25
N ASP A 98 6.66 -13.79 -6.37
CA ASP A 98 5.35 -14.19 -6.87
C ASP A 98 4.24 -13.71 -5.93
N LEU A 99 4.44 -13.81 -4.61
CA LEU A 99 3.50 -13.28 -3.61
C LEU A 99 3.42 -11.74 -3.65
N ALA A 100 4.56 -11.05 -3.78
CA ALA A 100 4.58 -9.59 -3.93
C ALA A 100 3.83 -9.12 -5.19
N ARG A 101 3.97 -9.85 -6.30
CA ARG A 101 3.24 -9.59 -7.55
C ARG A 101 1.74 -9.81 -7.39
N GLU A 102 1.34 -10.91 -6.75
CA GLU A 102 -0.08 -11.19 -6.48
C GLU A 102 -0.74 -10.05 -5.70
N ILE A 103 -0.07 -9.56 -4.65
CA ILE A 103 -0.56 -8.41 -3.88
C ILE A 103 -0.60 -7.15 -4.75
N ALA A 104 0.45 -6.86 -5.51
CA ALA A 104 0.52 -5.67 -6.35
C ALA A 104 -0.56 -5.68 -7.44
N ASP A 105 -0.81 -6.83 -8.07
CA ASP A 105 -1.84 -6.98 -9.08
C ASP A 105 -3.25 -6.77 -8.51
N TYR A 106 -3.50 -7.27 -7.30
CA TYR A 106 -4.72 -6.98 -6.56
C TYR A 106 -4.85 -5.47 -6.28
N LEU A 107 -3.81 -4.82 -5.76
CA LEU A 107 -3.83 -3.39 -5.46
C LEU A 107 -4.05 -2.52 -6.70
N ILE A 108 -3.48 -2.88 -7.84
CA ILE A 108 -3.73 -2.20 -9.12
C ILE A 108 -5.19 -2.36 -9.54
N ALA A 109 -5.75 -3.56 -9.38
CA ALA A 109 -7.11 -3.85 -9.83
C ALA A 109 -8.19 -3.23 -8.93
N ASP A 110 -7.93 -3.12 -7.63
CA ASP A 110 -8.95 -2.77 -6.64
C ASP A 110 -8.71 -1.39 -5.99
N ALA A 111 -7.47 -1.04 -5.70
CA ALA A 111 -7.14 0.18 -4.95
C ALA A 111 -6.76 1.38 -5.84
N PHE A 112 -6.35 1.15 -7.10
CA PHE A 112 -5.85 2.21 -7.95
C PHE A 112 -6.97 2.96 -8.65
N VAL A 113 -6.84 4.29 -8.74
CA VAL A 113 -7.72 5.16 -9.51
C VAL A 113 -6.91 6.13 -10.38
N GLU A 114 -7.26 6.20 -11.65
CA GLU A 114 -6.76 7.24 -12.54
C GLU A 114 -7.48 8.56 -12.23
N LEU A 115 -6.73 9.66 -12.29
CA LEU A 115 -7.21 11.01 -12.01
C LEU A 115 -7.01 11.92 -13.23
N ASP A 116 -7.99 12.77 -13.53
CA ASP A 116 -7.79 13.80 -14.54
C ASP A 116 -6.93 14.94 -13.95
N PRO A 117 -5.74 15.22 -14.50
CA PRO A 117 -4.88 16.31 -14.02
C PRO A 117 -5.58 17.69 -14.06
N ARG A 118 -6.58 17.89 -14.93
CA ARG A 118 -7.33 19.17 -15.02
C ARG A 118 -8.07 19.49 -13.73
N MET A 119 -8.56 18.49 -12.98
CA MET A 119 -9.20 18.72 -11.68
C MET A 119 -8.29 19.45 -10.69
N PHE A 120 -6.99 19.22 -10.79
CA PHE A 120 -5.96 19.87 -9.97
C PHE A 120 -5.56 21.23 -10.55
N ILE A 121 -5.37 21.31 -11.87
CA ILE A 121 -4.99 22.53 -12.57
C ILE A 121 -6.03 23.62 -12.35
N ASP A 122 -7.31 23.29 -12.41
CA ASP A 122 -8.42 24.21 -12.18
C ASP A 122 -8.45 24.77 -10.75
N LYS A 123 -7.80 24.12 -9.82
CA LYS A 123 -7.62 24.55 -8.41
C LYS A 123 -6.24 25.18 -8.14
N GLY A 124 -5.40 25.33 -9.17
CA GLY A 124 -4.12 26.05 -9.09
C GLY A 124 -2.85 25.20 -8.99
N TRP A 125 -2.94 23.87 -9.12
CA TRP A 125 -1.73 23.03 -9.20
C TRP A 125 -1.04 23.17 -10.56
N ALA A 126 0.29 23.26 -10.55
CA ALA A 126 1.11 23.33 -11.76
C ALA A 126 1.44 21.90 -12.26
N LEU A 127 0.48 21.28 -12.96
CA LEU A 127 0.63 19.96 -13.57
C LEU A 127 0.61 20.06 -15.09
N ASP A 128 1.25 19.09 -15.76
CA ASP A 128 1.10 18.90 -17.20
C ASP A 128 -0.16 18.05 -17.47
N PRO A 129 -1.16 18.58 -18.18
CA PRO A 129 -2.41 17.87 -18.45
C PRO A 129 -2.23 16.66 -19.40
N SER A 130 -1.13 16.59 -20.13
CA SER A 130 -0.84 15.48 -21.06
C SER A 130 -0.25 14.26 -20.35
N GLU A 131 0.17 14.43 -19.10
CA GLU A 131 0.83 13.37 -18.36
C GLU A 131 -0.14 12.64 -17.43
N PRO A 132 -0.12 11.29 -17.38
CA PRO A 132 -1.05 10.51 -16.57
C PRO A 132 -0.84 10.78 -15.08
N LEU A 133 -1.95 10.81 -14.34
CA LEU A 133 -2.00 11.01 -12.90
C LEU A 133 -2.90 9.93 -12.29
N GLY A 134 -2.57 9.42 -11.12
CA GLY A 134 -3.38 8.45 -10.42
C GLY A 134 -2.81 8.13 -9.05
N GLY A 135 -3.59 7.43 -8.24
CA GLY A 135 -3.14 7.07 -6.90
C GLY A 135 -3.93 5.90 -6.33
N PHE A 136 -3.49 5.45 -5.17
CA PHE A 136 -4.08 4.32 -4.47
C PHE A 136 -4.90 4.80 -3.29
N TYR A 137 -6.11 4.27 -3.17
CA TYR A 137 -6.94 4.45 -1.97
C TYR A 137 -6.25 3.89 -0.73
N TRP A 138 -6.69 4.36 0.45
CA TRP A 138 -6.19 3.87 1.71
C TRP A 138 -6.76 2.50 2.10
N ASP A 139 -8.06 2.31 1.87
CA ASP A 139 -8.77 1.09 2.22
C ASP A 139 -9.91 0.79 1.23
N ASP A 140 -10.57 -0.36 1.41
CA ASP A 140 -11.66 -0.87 0.57
C ASP A 140 -12.97 -0.06 0.64
N ARG A 141 -13.02 1.04 1.38
CA ARG A 141 -14.11 2.02 1.33
C ARG A 141 -13.95 3.03 0.20
N HIS A 142 -12.74 3.12 -0.37
CA HIS A 142 -12.40 4.04 -1.46
C HIS A 142 -12.74 5.52 -1.16
N GLU A 143 -12.52 5.97 0.10
CA GLU A 143 -12.90 7.33 0.49
C GLU A 143 -11.87 8.38 0.11
N ALA A 144 -10.59 8.13 0.36
CA ALA A 144 -9.50 9.09 0.18
C ALA A 144 -8.19 8.44 -0.26
N LEU A 145 -7.34 9.22 -0.91
CA LEU A 145 -5.97 8.84 -1.25
C LEU A 145 -5.02 9.46 -0.23
N HIS A 146 -4.32 8.59 0.50
CA HIS A 146 -3.40 8.99 1.55
C HIS A 146 -1.94 8.88 1.13
N VAL A 147 -1.07 9.66 1.76
CA VAL A 147 0.38 9.55 1.58
C VAL A 147 0.90 8.20 2.07
N CYS A 148 0.34 7.68 3.18
CA CYS A 148 0.75 6.39 3.74
C CYS A 148 0.48 5.18 2.81
N SER A 149 -0.45 5.31 1.86
CA SER A 149 -0.66 4.32 0.79
C SER A 149 0.26 4.60 -0.39
N ASN A 150 0.26 5.83 -0.88
CA ASN A 150 0.94 6.17 -2.13
C ASN A 150 2.46 6.18 -2.03
N GLY A 151 3.03 6.51 -0.86
CA GLY A 151 4.48 6.40 -0.62
C GLY A 151 5.00 4.96 -0.78
N PRO A 152 4.51 4.00 0.00
CA PRO A 152 4.92 2.60 -0.17
C PRO A 152 4.50 1.99 -1.51
N ALA A 153 3.39 2.46 -2.14
CA ALA A 153 3.01 2.01 -3.48
C ALA A 153 4.07 2.38 -4.52
N VAL A 154 4.60 3.60 -4.50
CA VAL A 154 5.71 4.01 -5.40
C VAL A 154 6.91 3.08 -5.23
N GLN A 155 7.32 2.81 -3.98
CA GLN A 155 8.43 1.92 -3.68
C GLN A 155 8.21 0.49 -4.20
N LEU A 156 7.03 -0.08 -3.92
CA LEU A 156 6.66 -1.42 -4.36
C LEU A 156 6.63 -1.54 -5.89
N MET A 157 5.93 -0.62 -6.54
CA MET A 157 5.75 -0.65 -8.00
C MET A 157 7.08 -0.43 -8.73
N ALA A 158 7.94 0.50 -8.26
CA ALA A 158 9.27 0.70 -8.82
C ALA A 158 10.17 -0.54 -8.63
N ALA A 159 10.12 -1.18 -7.45
CA ALA A 159 10.85 -2.41 -7.20
C ALA A 159 10.40 -3.55 -8.14
N LEU A 160 9.09 -3.74 -8.29
CA LEU A 160 8.54 -4.76 -9.19
C LEU A 160 8.88 -4.48 -10.66
N ALA A 161 8.79 -3.23 -11.12
CA ALA A 161 9.22 -2.86 -12.48
C ALA A 161 10.69 -3.27 -12.73
N ARG A 162 11.58 -2.96 -11.79
CA ARG A 162 13.00 -3.32 -11.87
C ARG A 162 13.23 -4.84 -11.83
N LEU A 163 12.50 -5.56 -10.98
CA LEU A 163 12.70 -7.01 -10.77
C LEU A 163 12.07 -7.88 -11.87
N THR A 164 11.00 -7.38 -12.51
CA THR A 164 10.24 -8.16 -13.51
C THR A 164 10.42 -7.65 -14.93
N GLY A 165 10.81 -6.38 -15.11
CA GLY A 165 10.82 -5.71 -16.41
C GLY A 165 9.43 -5.33 -16.94
N GLU A 166 8.37 -5.45 -16.13
CA GLU A 166 7.00 -5.15 -16.54
C GLU A 166 6.69 -3.65 -16.44
N GLU A 167 6.50 -3.01 -17.60
CA GLU A 167 6.25 -1.56 -17.74
C GLU A 167 5.01 -1.09 -16.96
N ARG A 168 4.00 -1.94 -16.81
CA ARG A 168 2.79 -1.57 -16.07
C ARG A 168 3.06 -1.13 -14.63
N TYR A 169 4.01 -1.77 -13.94
CA TYR A 169 4.39 -1.37 -12.58
C TYR A 169 5.07 0.01 -12.57
N LEU A 170 5.95 0.27 -13.55
CA LEU A 170 6.59 1.58 -13.66
C LEU A 170 5.56 2.68 -13.91
N SER A 171 4.60 2.44 -14.80
CA SER A 171 3.52 3.39 -15.09
C SER A 171 2.73 3.75 -13.83
N HIS A 172 2.34 2.76 -13.01
CA HIS A 172 1.63 3.02 -11.74
C HIS A 172 2.51 3.73 -10.70
N ALA A 173 3.80 3.40 -10.64
CA ALA A 173 4.74 4.11 -9.77
C ALA A 173 4.83 5.60 -10.14
N VAL A 174 4.96 5.91 -11.43
CA VAL A 174 5.04 7.30 -11.93
C VAL A 174 3.76 8.07 -11.64
N MET A 175 2.58 7.48 -11.91
CA MET A 175 1.30 8.12 -11.64
C MET A 175 1.11 8.41 -10.15
N ALA A 176 1.41 7.45 -9.27
CA ALA A 176 1.32 7.63 -7.82
C ALA A 176 2.34 8.65 -7.28
N TYR A 177 3.56 8.65 -7.82
CA TYR A 177 4.57 9.65 -7.47
C TYR A 177 4.10 11.07 -7.83
N ARG A 178 3.52 11.26 -9.01
CA ARG A 178 2.97 12.56 -9.44
C ARG A 178 1.81 13.01 -8.57
N PHE A 179 0.96 12.07 -8.16
CA PHE A 179 -0.09 12.36 -7.18
C PHE A 179 0.52 12.85 -5.85
N LEU A 180 1.56 12.21 -5.33
CA LEU A 180 2.25 12.64 -4.11
C LEU A 180 2.77 14.08 -4.21
N GLN A 181 3.23 14.54 -5.38
CA GLN A 181 3.68 15.91 -5.58
C GLN A 181 2.54 16.93 -5.36
N THR A 182 1.29 16.56 -5.55
CA THR A 182 0.14 17.44 -5.28
C THR A 182 -0.12 17.65 -3.78
N LEU A 183 0.47 16.81 -2.94
CA LEU A 183 0.32 16.85 -1.47
C LEU A 183 1.47 17.60 -0.77
N VAL A 184 2.49 18.05 -1.51
CA VAL A 184 3.62 18.79 -0.95
C VAL A 184 3.18 20.21 -0.57
N ARG A 185 3.42 20.57 0.69
CA ARG A 185 3.19 21.92 1.24
C ARG A 185 4.35 22.86 0.88
N SER A 186 4.13 24.14 1.06
CA SER A 186 5.15 25.18 0.83
C SER A 186 6.39 25.06 1.73
N ASP A 187 6.28 24.35 2.87
CA ASP A 187 7.38 24.05 3.78
C ASP A 187 8.11 22.73 3.45
N GLY A 188 7.73 22.05 2.35
CA GLY A 188 8.31 20.79 1.89
C GLY A 188 7.81 19.53 2.62
N VAL A 189 6.88 19.69 3.57
CA VAL A 189 6.23 18.58 4.27
C VAL A 189 4.98 18.15 3.52
N PHE A 190 4.53 16.91 3.66
CA PHE A 190 3.33 16.42 3.00
C PHE A 190 2.07 16.62 3.86
N HIS A 191 0.97 17.02 3.24
CA HIS A 191 -0.36 16.79 3.78
C HIS A 191 -0.60 15.27 3.92
N ASP A 192 -1.53 14.88 4.80
CA ASP A 192 -1.82 13.46 5.01
C ASP A 192 -2.56 12.82 3.83
N LEU A 193 -3.54 13.52 3.28
CA LEU A 193 -4.43 12.99 2.25
C LEU A 193 -4.96 14.08 1.31
N MET A 194 -5.53 13.66 0.18
CA MET A 194 -6.36 14.47 -0.71
C MET A 194 -7.84 14.12 -0.52
N VAL A 195 -8.66 15.14 -0.28
CA VAL A 195 -10.12 15.02 -0.27
C VAL A 195 -10.65 15.29 -1.66
N PHE A 196 -11.58 14.45 -2.12
CA PHE A 196 -12.19 14.55 -3.44
C PHE A 196 -13.68 14.88 -3.34
N GLU A 197 -14.17 15.62 -4.35
CA GLU A 197 -15.58 15.74 -4.64
C GLU A 197 -16.03 14.46 -5.37
N LYS A 198 -17.19 13.92 -5.00
CA LYS A 198 -17.71 12.66 -5.54
C LYS A 198 -19.17 12.77 -5.90
N ASP A 199 -19.59 12.03 -6.93
CA ASP A 199 -20.99 11.87 -7.28
C ASP A 199 -21.71 10.82 -6.41
N ALA A 200 -23.01 10.62 -6.67
CA ALA A 200 -23.83 9.66 -5.94
C ALA A 200 -23.37 8.18 -6.16
N GLY A 201 -22.58 7.93 -7.19
CA GLY A 201 -21.96 6.62 -7.48
C GLY A 201 -20.58 6.44 -6.87
N ASN A 202 -20.14 7.39 -6.01
CA ASN A 202 -18.80 7.42 -5.41
C ASN A 202 -17.65 7.65 -6.41
N ASN A 203 -17.94 8.09 -7.65
CA ASN A 203 -16.90 8.44 -8.62
C ASN A 203 -16.31 9.80 -8.29
N ILE A 204 -14.99 9.95 -8.42
CA ILE A 204 -14.30 11.23 -8.24
C ILE A 204 -14.73 12.18 -9.38
N THR A 205 -15.23 13.35 -9.03
CA THR A 205 -15.66 14.39 -9.96
C THR A 205 -14.84 15.66 -9.86
N GLY A 206 -14.06 15.82 -8.79
CA GLY A 206 -13.21 16.98 -8.58
C GLY A 206 -12.30 16.84 -7.37
N VAL A 207 -11.36 17.77 -7.25
CA VAL A 207 -10.47 17.90 -6.09
C VAL A 207 -11.04 18.94 -5.15
N ALA A 208 -11.27 18.58 -3.88
CA ALA A 208 -11.70 19.53 -2.87
C ALA A 208 -10.50 20.28 -2.27
N HIS A 209 -9.68 19.61 -1.49
CA HIS A 209 -8.49 20.19 -0.85
C HIS A 209 -7.59 19.09 -0.25
N PRO A 210 -6.28 19.35 -0.09
CA PRO A 210 -5.43 18.52 0.73
C PRO A 210 -5.78 18.71 2.21
N ALA A 211 -5.68 17.63 3.02
CA ALA A 211 -6.11 17.64 4.41
C ALA A 211 -5.19 16.78 5.30
N GLY A 212 -5.52 16.74 6.58
CA GLY A 212 -4.86 15.97 7.60
C GLY A 212 -3.57 16.61 8.14
N PRO A 213 -3.12 16.19 9.34
CA PRO A 213 -1.91 16.70 9.95
C PRO A 213 -0.66 16.18 9.22
N PRO A 214 0.45 16.96 9.22
CA PRO A 214 1.70 16.56 8.57
C PRO A 214 2.45 15.55 9.46
N TYR A 215 2.06 14.30 9.42
CA TYR A 215 2.77 13.24 10.14
C TYR A 215 4.20 13.04 9.60
N SER A 216 5.16 12.76 10.48
CA SER A 216 6.55 12.55 10.09
C SER A 216 6.75 11.36 9.14
N TYR A 217 5.99 10.29 9.31
CA TYR A 217 6.05 9.13 8.42
C TYR A 217 5.56 9.44 7.01
N ASN A 218 4.63 10.38 6.85
CA ASN A 218 4.16 10.83 5.54
C ASN A 218 5.26 11.52 4.72
N SER A 219 6.22 12.15 5.37
CA SER A 219 7.38 12.73 4.66
C SER A 219 8.52 11.70 4.47
N GLY A 220 8.62 10.70 5.36
CA GLY A 220 9.64 9.66 5.26
C GLY A 220 9.40 8.68 4.11
N SER A 221 8.18 8.19 3.94
CA SER A 221 7.88 7.17 2.92
C SER A 221 8.03 7.67 1.47
N PRO A 222 7.60 8.88 1.07
CA PRO A 222 7.83 9.39 -0.28
C PRO A 222 9.29 9.67 -0.62
N ILE A 223 10.12 10.02 0.38
CA ILE A 223 11.54 10.34 0.15
C ILE A 223 12.36 9.08 -0.19
N THR A 224 11.93 7.92 0.28
CA THR A 224 12.64 6.65 0.09
C THR A 224 12.11 5.84 -1.09
N GLY A 225 11.12 6.33 -1.81
CA GLY A 225 10.47 5.71 -2.97
C GLY A 225 11.14 5.97 -4.30
#